data_e5c47e4ef2f5c07783aba639713b74a5
#
_entry.id   e5c47e4ef2f5c07783aba639713b74a5
#
_cell.length_a   1.000
_cell.length_b   1.000
_cell.length_c   1.000
_cell.angle_alpha   90.00
_cell.angle_beta   90.00
_cell.angle_gamma   90.00
#
_symmetry.space_group_name_H-M   'P 1'
#
loop_
_entity.id
_entity.type
_entity.pdbx_description
1 polymer ?
#
loop_
_entity_poly.entity_id
_entity_poly.type
_entity_poly.pdbx_seq_one_letter_code
_entity_poly.pdbx_strand_id
1 'polypeptide(L)'
;MTSTSYLDLSDGRSIAYRFTPGTGPVIVFLPGYMSDMAGSKATALFEMARASGLPCLLFDYSGCGESPGLFADGTLSRWSQEVLAIVAALETDAKIVLVGSSMGGWLMLKAGLALGERLAGLVGVAAAPDFTEWGVPQMDKALLAEGETIWEDNPYGPEPTPTHAGFWIDGQASLMLEGEIAIDAPVRLLHGQRDAEVPFEISMRLAEKLRSADVQVTLIKDGDHRLSRESDIRLLLRTVAELVLPSVSASA
;
A
#
# COMPACT_ATOMS: atom_id res chain seq x y z
N MET A 1 9.81 -14.02 -16.73
CA MET A 1 8.90 -13.70 -15.60
C MET A 1 9.33 -14.54 -14.43
N THR A 2 9.48 -13.96 -13.25
CA THR A 2 9.76 -14.70 -12.01
C THR A 2 8.53 -15.53 -11.67
N SER A 3 8.71 -16.81 -11.32
CA SER A 3 7.60 -17.69 -10.90
C SER A 3 7.00 -17.18 -9.59
N THR A 4 5.70 -17.33 -9.44
CA THR A 4 5.00 -17.09 -8.16
C THR A 4 5.38 -18.19 -7.17
N SER A 5 5.71 -17.79 -5.96
CA SER A 5 5.95 -18.65 -4.80
C SER A 5 4.84 -18.45 -3.78
N TYR A 6 4.74 -19.36 -2.81
CA TYR A 6 3.71 -19.30 -1.77
C TYR A 6 4.35 -19.39 -0.39
N LEU A 7 3.88 -18.56 0.54
CA LEU A 7 4.21 -18.60 1.95
C LEU A 7 3.00 -19.12 2.72
N ASP A 8 3.13 -20.30 3.32
CA ASP A 8 2.09 -20.85 4.19
C ASP A 8 2.25 -20.29 5.60
N LEU A 9 1.18 -19.68 6.12
CA LEU A 9 1.12 -19.16 7.48
C LEU A 9 0.61 -20.22 8.45
N SER A 10 0.94 -20.06 9.74
CA SER A 10 0.59 -21.03 10.80
C SER A 10 -0.92 -21.21 11.02
N ASP A 11 -1.74 -20.30 10.54
CA ASP A 11 -3.20 -20.35 10.62
C ASP A 11 -3.87 -20.92 9.36
N GLY A 12 -3.07 -21.48 8.44
CA GLY A 12 -3.55 -22.15 7.23
C GLY A 12 -3.74 -21.21 6.02
N ARG A 13 -3.49 -19.92 6.15
CA ARG A 13 -3.45 -19.01 4.99
C ARG A 13 -2.20 -19.27 4.17
N SER A 14 -2.31 -19.05 2.85
CA SER A 14 -1.19 -19.12 1.92
C SER A 14 -1.12 -17.83 1.11
N ILE A 15 0.06 -17.20 1.06
CA ILE A 15 0.28 -15.89 0.46
C ILE A 15 1.14 -16.06 -0.78
N ALA A 16 0.58 -15.73 -1.94
CA ALA A 16 1.29 -15.71 -3.22
C ALA A 16 2.23 -14.50 -3.29
N TYR A 17 3.47 -14.73 -3.69
CA TYR A 17 4.45 -13.64 -3.81
C TYR A 17 5.46 -13.87 -4.92
N ARG A 18 6.13 -12.77 -5.31
CA ARG A 18 7.28 -12.74 -6.19
C ARG A 18 8.38 -11.95 -5.52
N PHE A 19 9.58 -12.49 -5.51
CA PHE A 19 10.73 -11.83 -4.91
C PHE A 19 11.90 -11.78 -5.89
N THR A 20 12.55 -10.63 -6.01
CA THR A 20 13.86 -10.51 -6.65
C THR A 20 14.89 -10.18 -5.59
N PRO A 21 15.99 -10.96 -5.49
CA PRO A 21 17.07 -10.67 -4.55
C PRO A 21 17.89 -9.47 -5.01
N GLY A 22 18.62 -8.87 -4.08
CA GLY A 22 19.49 -7.72 -4.37
C GLY A 22 20.24 -7.24 -3.15
N THR A 23 20.81 -6.04 -3.23
CA THR A 23 21.53 -5.39 -2.13
C THR A 23 20.91 -4.04 -1.82
N GLY A 24 20.73 -3.71 -0.54
CA GLY A 24 20.12 -2.47 -0.07
C GLY A 24 18.77 -2.69 0.59
N PRO A 25 17.97 -1.62 0.79
CA PRO A 25 16.64 -1.74 1.37
C PRO A 25 15.71 -2.58 0.49
N VAL A 26 14.87 -3.42 1.10
CA VAL A 26 13.86 -4.20 0.38
C VAL A 26 12.69 -3.30 0.05
N ILE A 27 12.35 -3.22 -1.23
CA ILE A 27 11.12 -2.56 -1.70
C ILE A 27 9.97 -3.54 -1.54
N VAL A 28 8.92 -3.17 -0.82
CA VAL A 28 7.70 -3.99 -0.65
C VAL A 28 6.51 -3.21 -1.18
N PHE A 29 5.84 -3.76 -2.19
CA PHE A 29 4.65 -3.12 -2.76
C PHE A 29 3.38 -3.67 -2.13
N LEU A 30 2.50 -2.78 -1.68
CA LEU A 30 1.21 -3.07 -1.07
C LEU A 30 0.09 -2.64 -2.02
N PRO A 31 -0.63 -3.59 -2.63
CA PRO A 31 -1.74 -3.30 -3.54
C PRO A 31 -2.90 -2.56 -2.87
N GLY A 32 -3.74 -1.92 -3.68
CA GLY A 32 -5.00 -1.32 -3.26
C GLY A 32 -6.12 -2.34 -3.05
N TYR A 33 -7.29 -1.84 -2.68
CA TYR A 33 -8.50 -2.64 -2.51
C TYR A 33 -8.88 -3.32 -3.85
N MET A 34 -9.16 -4.63 -3.82
CA MET A 34 -9.43 -5.45 -5.01
C MET A 34 -8.35 -5.38 -6.10
N SER A 35 -7.12 -5.06 -5.73
CA SER A 35 -5.96 -5.06 -6.62
C SER A 35 -5.02 -6.21 -6.29
N ASP A 36 -4.04 -6.43 -7.17
CA ASP A 36 -3.08 -7.51 -7.06
C ASP A 36 -1.64 -7.07 -7.42
N MET A 37 -0.70 -8.00 -7.27
CA MET A 37 0.72 -7.80 -7.57
C MET A 37 1.04 -7.78 -9.08
N ALA A 38 0.07 -8.03 -9.96
CA ALA A 38 0.25 -7.97 -11.41
C ALA A 38 -0.03 -6.57 -11.98
N GLY A 39 -0.50 -5.64 -11.16
CA GLY A 39 -0.78 -4.26 -11.56
C GLY A 39 0.45 -3.52 -12.11
N SER A 40 0.22 -2.50 -12.94
CA SER A 40 1.28 -1.77 -13.66
C SER A 40 2.33 -1.13 -12.74
N LYS A 41 1.93 -0.60 -11.59
CA LYS A 41 2.85 -0.02 -10.59
C LYS A 41 3.75 -1.09 -9.98
N ALA A 42 3.16 -2.20 -9.56
CA ALA A 42 3.87 -3.33 -8.96
C ALA A 42 4.91 -3.91 -9.94
N THR A 43 4.47 -4.22 -11.15
CA THR A 43 5.34 -4.81 -12.18
C THR A 43 6.48 -3.86 -12.59
N ALA A 44 6.20 -2.56 -12.73
CA ALA A 44 7.23 -1.57 -13.06
C ALA A 44 8.29 -1.44 -11.94
N LEU A 45 7.85 -1.42 -10.67
CA LEU A 45 8.78 -1.41 -9.51
C LEU A 45 9.65 -2.66 -9.47
N PHE A 46 9.05 -3.83 -9.70
CA PHE A 46 9.76 -5.10 -9.71
C PHE A 46 10.83 -5.15 -10.81
N GLU A 47 10.49 -4.72 -12.03
CA GLU A 47 11.45 -4.68 -13.13
C GLU A 47 12.56 -3.65 -12.90
N MET A 48 12.24 -2.48 -12.37
CA MET A 48 13.23 -1.48 -11.99
C MET A 48 14.18 -2.03 -10.92
N ALA A 49 13.67 -2.64 -9.87
CA ALA A 49 14.48 -3.22 -8.81
C ALA A 49 15.41 -4.32 -9.35
N ARG A 50 14.87 -5.24 -10.17
CA ARG A 50 15.63 -6.31 -10.81
C ARG A 50 16.75 -5.77 -11.69
N ALA A 51 16.48 -4.76 -12.49
CA ALA A 51 17.48 -4.11 -13.36
C ALA A 51 18.57 -3.37 -12.58
N SER A 52 18.22 -2.87 -11.38
CA SER A 52 19.13 -2.10 -10.52
C SER A 52 19.84 -2.96 -9.45
N GLY A 53 19.59 -4.29 -9.40
CA GLY A 53 20.13 -5.16 -8.38
C GLY A 53 19.62 -4.88 -6.96
N LEU A 54 18.42 -4.32 -6.84
CA LEU A 54 17.74 -4.07 -5.57
C LEU A 54 16.77 -5.20 -5.22
N PRO A 55 16.60 -5.53 -3.93
CA PRO A 55 15.61 -6.52 -3.53
C PRO A 55 14.20 -5.92 -3.58
N CYS A 56 13.25 -6.67 -4.15
CA CYS A 56 11.86 -6.24 -4.25
C CYS A 56 10.91 -7.42 -4.02
N LEU A 57 9.88 -7.18 -3.22
CA LEU A 57 8.81 -8.10 -2.89
C LEU A 57 7.48 -7.56 -3.41
N LEU A 58 6.82 -8.36 -4.21
CA LEU A 58 5.40 -8.21 -4.57
C LEU A 58 4.64 -9.38 -3.96
N PHE A 59 3.42 -9.17 -3.53
CA PHE A 59 2.57 -10.23 -3.00
C PHE A 59 1.10 -9.86 -3.12
N ASP A 60 0.24 -10.84 -3.00
CA ASP A 60 -1.21 -10.69 -2.93
C ASP A 60 -1.68 -11.01 -1.51
N TYR A 61 -2.58 -10.19 -0.98
CA TYR A 61 -3.24 -10.52 0.30
C TYR A 61 -4.10 -11.77 0.15
N SER A 62 -4.36 -12.50 1.24
CA SER A 62 -5.29 -13.62 1.22
C SER A 62 -6.65 -13.21 0.65
N GLY A 63 -7.18 -14.01 -0.28
CA GLY A 63 -8.42 -13.72 -1.01
C GLY A 63 -8.28 -12.71 -2.15
N CYS A 64 -7.05 -12.29 -2.50
CA CYS A 64 -6.77 -11.39 -3.63
C CYS A 64 -5.80 -12.05 -4.62
N GLY A 65 -5.90 -11.69 -5.90
CA GLY A 65 -4.98 -12.11 -6.94
C GLY A 65 -4.74 -13.62 -7.00
N GLU A 66 -3.48 -14.05 -6.83
CA GLU A 66 -3.07 -15.46 -6.82
C GLU A 66 -3.12 -16.08 -5.42
N SER A 67 -3.36 -15.31 -4.35
CA SER A 67 -3.49 -15.84 -2.98
C SER A 67 -4.85 -16.48 -2.76
N PRO A 68 -4.89 -17.74 -2.28
CA PRO A 68 -6.16 -18.40 -1.97
C PRO A 68 -6.93 -17.72 -0.83
N GLY A 69 -8.22 -18.02 -0.75
CA GLY A 69 -9.13 -17.51 0.27
C GLY A 69 -10.33 -16.77 -0.33
N LEU A 70 -11.14 -16.20 0.54
CA LEU A 70 -12.27 -15.37 0.15
C LEU A 70 -11.94 -13.90 0.42
N PHE A 71 -12.19 -13.04 -0.54
CA PHE A 71 -12.00 -11.59 -0.36
C PHE A 71 -12.85 -11.05 0.80
N ALA A 72 -14.04 -11.64 1.01
CA ALA A 72 -14.94 -11.30 2.11
C ALA A 72 -14.35 -11.52 3.51
N ASP A 73 -13.34 -12.41 3.65
CA ASP A 73 -12.64 -12.65 4.93
C ASP A 73 -11.53 -11.61 5.19
N GLY A 74 -11.24 -10.76 4.22
CA GLY A 74 -10.20 -9.74 4.29
C GLY A 74 -10.53 -8.61 5.27
N THR A 75 -9.56 -8.23 6.08
CA THR A 75 -9.63 -7.04 6.94
C THR A 75 -8.29 -6.31 6.94
N LEU A 76 -8.25 -5.04 7.33
CA LEU A 76 -6.99 -4.30 7.45
C LEU A 76 -6.03 -4.95 8.43
N SER A 77 -6.53 -5.42 9.57
CA SER A 77 -5.71 -6.10 10.58
C SER A 77 -5.15 -7.41 10.06
N ARG A 78 -5.97 -8.22 9.36
CA ARG A 78 -5.55 -9.48 8.76
C ARG A 78 -4.47 -9.26 7.70
N TRP A 79 -4.71 -8.35 6.75
CA TRP A 79 -3.76 -8.06 5.70
C TRP A 79 -2.49 -7.36 6.21
N SER A 80 -2.59 -6.53 7.26
CA SER A 80 -1.40 -5.96 7.93
C SER A 80 -0.52 -7.04 8.57
N GLN A 81 -1.12 -8.07 9.20
CA GLN A 81 -0.38 -9.23 9.72
C GLN A 81 0.33 -10.01 8.60
N GLU A 82 -0.31 -10.16 7.44
CA GLU A 82 0.27 -10.83 6.27
C GLU A 82 1.48 -10.05 5.71
N VAL A 83 1.38 -8.70 5.65
CA VAL A 83 2.55 -7.85 5.31
C VAL A 83 3.73 -8.14 6.23
N LEU A 84 3.51 -8.16 7.53
CA LEU A 84 4.56 -8.39 8.51
C LEU A 84 5.12 -9.81 8.43
N ALA A 85 4.24 -10.81 8.25
CA ALA A 85 4.63 -12.21 8.14
C ALA A 85 5.52 -12.47 6.91
N ILE A 86 5.14 -11.92 5.74
CA ILE A 86 5.91 -12.13 4.51
C ILE A 86 7.23 -11.36 4.54
N VAL A 87 7.27 -10.18 5.15
CA VAL A 87 8.52 -9.42 5.37
C VAL A 87 9.46 -10.18 6.33
N ALA A 88 8.92 -10.81 7.38
CA ALA A 88 9.69 -11.63 8.30
C ALA A 88 10.26 -12.88 7.63
N ALA A 89 9.49 -13.51 6.74
CA ALA A 89 9.91 -14.71 5.99
C ALA A 89 11.07 -14.46 5.01
N LEU A 90 11.41 -13.21 4.70
CA LEU A 90 12.61 -12.89 3.92
C LEU A 90 13.93 -13.16 4.69
N GLU A 91 13.86 -13.38 6.01
CA GLU A 91 15.00 -13.68 6.89
C GLU A 91 16.19 -12.72 6.68
N THR A 92 15.91 -11.43 6.56
CA THR A 92 16.90 -10.38 6.31
C THR A 92 16.82 -9.26 7.35
N ASP A 93 17.99 -8.73 7.74
CA ASP A 93 18.09 -7.52 8.56
C ASP A 93 18.03 -6.23 7.73
N ALA A 94 17.87 -6.34 6.43
CA ALA A 94 17.79 -5.19 5.54
C ALA A 94 16.63 -4.26 5.95
N LYS A 95 16.84 -2.97 5.80
CA LYS A 95 15.79 -1.96 5.95
C LYS A 95 14.70 -2.17 4.90
N ILE A 96 13.51 -1.69 5.18
CA ILE A 96 12.32 -1.87 4.34
C ILE A 96 11.83 -0.51 3.85
N VAL A 97 11.56 -0.39 2.57
CA VAL A 97 10.80 0.71 1.97
C VAL A 97 9.45 0.16 1.54
N LEU A 98 8.36 0.66 2.14
CA LEU A 98 7.01 0.26 1.78
C LEU A 98 6.45 1.22 0.72
N VAL A 99 5.84 0.66 -0.31
CA VAL A 99 5.16 1.40 -1.38
C VAL A 99 3.71 0.98 -1.39
N GLY A 100 2.82 1.85 -0.92
CA GLY A 100 1.39 1.55 -0.79
C GLY A 100 0.53 2.35 -1.76
N SER A 101 -0.37 1.67 -2.49
CA SER A 101 -1.32 2.31 -3.39
C SER A 101 -2.74 2.25 -2.81
N SER A 102 -3.45 3.38 -2.73
CA SER A 102 -4.83 3.47 -2.23
C SER A 102 -4.96 2.84 -0.82
N MET A 103 -5.78 1.82 -0.61
CA MET A 103 -5.85 1.04 0.63
C MET A 103 -4.48 0.52 1.07
N GLY A 104 -3.62 0.12 0.13
CA GLY A 104 -2.24 -0.28 0.44
C GLY A 104 -1.44 0.82 1.14
N GLY A 105 -1.79 2.09 0.92
CA GLY A 105 -1.25 3.23 1.67
C GLY A 105 -1.66 3.24 3.14
N TRP A 106 -2.85 2.76 3.48
CA TRP A 106 -3.26 2.58 4.88
C TRP A 106 -2.51 1.41 5.54
N LEU A 107 -2.44 0.28 4.84
CA LEU A 107 -1.63 -0.86 5.30
C LEU A 107 -0.15 -0.52 5.45
N MET A 108 0.39 0.31 4.57
CA MET A 108 1.75 0.84 4.64
C MET A 108 2.01 1.57 5.97
N LEU A 109 1.07 2.39 6.44
CA LEU A 109 1.19 3.09 7.72
C LEU A 109 1.15 2.10 8.89
N LYS A 110 0.20 1.16 8.90
CA LYS A 110 0.09 0.13 9.96
C LYS A 110 1.35 -0.74 10.02
N ALA A 111 1.83 -1.22 8.88
CA ALA A 111 3.04 -2.02 8.81
C ALA A 111 4.29 -1.20 9.16
N GLY A 112 4.36 0.06 8.72
CA GLY A 112 5.47 0.97 9.02
C GLY A 112 5.64 1.20 10.52
N LEU A 113 4.56 1.41 11.25
CA LEU A 113 4.58 1.51 12.72
C LEU A 113 5.12 0.24 13.38
N ALA A 114 4.70 -0.93 12.90
CA ALA A 114 5.15 -2.21 13.44
C ALA A 114 6.61 -2.55 13.10
N LEU A 115 7.12 -2.11 11.95
CA LEU A 115 8.51 -2.31 11.54
C LEU A 115 9.50 -1.46 12.35
N GLY A 116 9.05 -0.31 12.88
CA GLY A 116 9.89 0.55 13.74
C GLY A 116 11.21 0.92 13.06
N GLU A 117 12.33 0.62 13.71
CA GLU A 117 13.66 0.94 13.19
C GLU A 117 14.03 0.24 11.87
N ARG A 118 13.34 -0.83 11.50
CA ARG A 118 13.55 -1.47 10.19
C ARG A 118 12.99 -0.67 9.02
N LEU A 119 12.09 0.29 9.28
CA LEU A 119 11.52 1.14 8.25
C LEU A 119 12.57 2.13 7.73
N ALA A 120 12.84 2.12 6.43
CA ALA A 120 13.72 3.08 5.75
C ALA A 120 12.95 4.23 5.10
N GLY A 121 11.70 4.01 4.72
CA GLY A 121 10.86 5.02 4.10
C GLY A 121 9.51 4.51 3.63
N LEU A 122 8.64 5.43 3.31
CA LEU A 122 7.29 5.17 2.80
C LEU A 122 7.05 5.93 1.49
N VAL A 123 6.40 5.27 0.55
CA VAL A 123 5.88 5.93 -0.66
C VAL A 123 4.39 5.62 -0.80
N GLY A 124 3.54 6.62 -0.63
CA GLY A 124 2.10 6.50 -0.82
C GLY A 124 1.67 6.98 -2.21
N VAL A 125 0.91 6.18 -2.94
CA VAL A 125 0.31 6.55 -4.23
C VAL A 125 -1.20 6.61 -4.06
N ALA A 126 -1.77 7.81 -4.11
CA ALA A 126 -3.18 8.05 -3.79
C ALA A 126 -3.59 7.33 -2.49
N ALA A 127 -2.74 7.43 -1.45
CA ALA A 127 -2.94 6.71 -0.19
C ALA A 127 -4.27 7.09 0.45
N ALA A 128 -5.03 6.07 0.88
CA ALA A 128 -6.40 6.22 1.39
C ALA A 128 -6.54 5.74 2.85
N PRO A 129 -5.77 6.28 3.83
CA PRO A 129 -6.02 5.94 5.21
C PRO A 129 -7.44 6.39 5.61
N ASP A 130 -8.06 5.61 6.49
CA ASP A 130 -9.38 5.89 7.06
C ASP A 130 -10.53 6.00 6.04
N PHE A 131 -10.40 5.42 4.83
CA PHE A 131 -11.45 5.56 3.82
C PHE A 131 -12.78 4.91 4.22
N THR A 132 -12.78 4.00 5.17
CA THR A 132 -14.02 3.45 5.76
C THR A 132 -14.80 4.50 6.54
N GLU A 133 -14.15 5.61 6.95
CA GLU A 133 -14.79 6.72 7.63
C GLU A 133 -15.25 7.80 6.65
N TRP A 134 -14.34 8.38 5.87
CA TRP A 134 -14.68 9.52 5.00
C TRP A 134 -15.20 9.10 3.62
N GLY A 135 -14.92 7.87 3.16
CA GLY A 135 -15.32 7.37 1.83
C GLY A 135 -16.66 6.65 1.81
N VAL A 136 -17.27 6.33 2.97
CA VAL A 136 -18.52 5.56 3.05
C VAL A 136 -19.66 6.49 3.47
N PRO A 137 -20.77 6.58 2.69
CA PRO A 137 -21.95 7.35 3.06
C PRO A 137 -22.59 6.90 4.39
N GLN A 138 -23.19 7.82 5.12
CA GLN A 138 -23.76 7.52 6.44
C GLN A 138 -24.84 6.42 6.41
N MET A 139 -25.62 6.33 5.33
CA MET A 139 -26.64 5.29 5.16
C MET A 139 -25.99 3.91 5.01
N ASP A 140 -24.90 3.84 4.26
CA ASP A 140 -24.17 2.58 4.03
C ASP A 140 -23.41 2.13 5.27
N LYS A 141 -22.88 3.08 6.08
CA LYS A 141 -22.31 2.77 7.40
C LYS A 141 -23.31 2.06 8.32
N ALA A 142 -24.59 2.44 8.27
CA ALA A 142 -25.63 1.78 9.06
C ALA A 142 -25.85 0.33 8.62
N LEU A 143 -25.90 0.07 7.32
CA LEU A 143 -26.00 -1.29 6.77
C LEU A 143 -24.78 -2.15 7.12
N LEU A 144 -23.58 -1.59 6.97
CA LEU A 144 -22.35 -2.27 7.34
C LEU A 144 -22.29 -2.59 8.84
N ALA A 145 -22.79 -1.70 9.70
CA ALA A 145 -22.85 -1.94 11.14
C ALA A 145 -23.86 -3.06 11.51
N GLU A 146 -24.87 -3.31 10.67
CA GLU A 146 -25.82 -4.42 10.79
C GLU A 146 -25.29 -5.74 10.22
N GLY A 147 -24.09 -5.73 9.63
CA GLY A 147 -23.45 -6.94 9.07
C GLY A 147 -23.68 -7.12 7.57
N GLU A 148 -24.31 -6.15 6.89
CA GLU A 148 -24.55 -6.22 5.45
C GLU A 148 -23.29 -5.92 4.63
N THR A 149 -23.32 -6.33 3.36
CA THR A 149 -22.32 -5.95 2.37
C THR A 149 -22.91 -4.90 1.46
N ILE A 150 -22.23 -3.78 1.28
CA ILE A 150 -22.60 -2.78 0.28
C ILE A 150 -21.87 -3.06 -1.04
N TRP A 151 -22.49 -2.64 -2.14
CA TRP A 151 -21.98 -2.86 -3.49
C TRP A 151 -22.01 -1.55 -4.25
N GLU A 152 -20.86 -1.15 -4.80
CA GLU A 152 -20.70 0.08 -5.54
C GLU A 152 -20.33 -0.22 -7.00
N ASP A 153 -20.70 0.67 -7.91
CA ASP A 153 -20.30 0.56 -9.31
C ASP A 153 -18.78 0.58 -9.42
N ASN A 154 -18.24 -0.35 -10.21
CA ASN A 154 -16.80 -0.44 -10.43
C ASN A 154 -16.44 0.25 -11.76
N PRO A 155 -15.78 1.40 -11.75
CA PRO A 155 -15.39 2.10 -12.97
C PRO A 155 -14.32 1.37 -13.79
N TYR A 156 -13.73 0.30 -13.25
CA TYR A 156 -12.61 -0.43 -13.86
C TYR A 156 -12.96 -1.83 -14.35
N GLY A 157 -14.18 -2.30 -14.12
CA GLY A 157 -14.60 -3.65 -14.50
C GLY A 157 -16.12 -3.85 -14.43
N PRO A 158 -16.62 -4.97 -14.97
CA PRO A 158 -18.07 -5.23 -15.02
C PRO A 158 -18.66 -5.64 -13.67
N GLU A 159 -17.84 -6.13 -12.75
CA GLU A 159 -18.30 -6.61 -11.45
C GLU A 159 -18.28 -5.47 -10.43
N PRO A 160 -19.35 -5.30 -9.64
CA PRO A 160 -19.40 -4.26 -8.62
C PRO A 160 -18.33 -4.50 -7.53
N THR A 161 -17.90 -3.41 -6.90
CA THR A 161 -16.95 -3.44 -5.78
C THR A 161 -17.72 -3.67 -4.47
N PRO A 162 -17.47 -4.77 -3.74
CA PRO A 162 -18.06 -4.97 -2.43
C PRO A 162 -17.30 -4.22 -1.34
N THR A 163 -18.02 -3.70 -0.35
CA THR A 163 -17.46 -3.39 0.97
C THR A 163 -18.14 -4.30 1.99
N HIS A 164 -17.38 -5.25 2.52
CA HIS A 164 -17.90 -6.22 3.49
C HIS A 164 -17.90 -5.62 4.90
N ALA A 165 -18.92 -5.95 5.70
CA ALA A 165 -19.06 -5.46 7.07
C ALA A 165 -17.81 -5.72 7.93
N GLY A 166 -17.21 -6.92 7.83
CA GLY A 166 -16.00 -7.28 8.57
C GLY A 166 -14.83 -6.36 8.27
N PHE A 167 -14.61 -6.02 6.99
CA PHE A 167 -13.60 -5.07 6.57
C PHE A 167 -13.87 -3.67 7.13
N TRP A 168 -15.11 -3.19 7.01
CA TRP A 168 -15.49 -1.85 7.49
C TRP A 168 -15.37 -1.74 9.01
N ILE A 169 -15.85 -2.70 9.79
CA ILE A 169 -15.76 -2.72 11.26
C ILE A 169 -14.30 -2.68 11.71
N ASP A 170 -13.44 -3.51 11.11
CA ASP A 170 -12.00 -3.50 11.42
C ASP A 170 -11.33 -2.18 11.00
N GLY A 171 -11.77 -1.58 9.89
CA GLY A 171 -11.35 -0.26 9.45
C GLY A 171 -11.70 0.83 10.46
N GLN A 172 -12.94 0.83 10.98
CA GLN A 172 -13.37 1.79 12.02
C GLN A 172 -12.53 1.66 13.31
N ALA A 173 -12.09 0.45 13.65
CA ALA A 173 -11.19 0.23 14.79
C ALA A 173 -9.72 0.57 14.48
N SER A 174 -9.40 0.91 13.24
CA SER A 174 -8.03 1.13 12.74
C SER A 174 -7.75 2.57 12.28
N LEU A 175 -8.65 3.52 12.58
CA LEU A 175 -8.50 4.92 12.15
C LEU A 175 -7.19 5.54 12.69
N MET A 176 -6.51 6.32 11.83
CA MET A 176 -5.18 6.86 12.11
C MET A 176 -5.09 8.38 11.98
N LEU A 177 -5.97 9.00 11.19
CA LEU A 177 -5.88 10.44 10.88
C LEU A 177 -6.40 11.37 11.99
N GLU A 178 -6.92 10.82 13.09
CA GLU A 178 -7.35 11.63 14.25
C GLU A 178 -6.17 12.03 15.16
N GLY A 179 -5.11 11.23 15.19
CA GLY A 179 -3.95 11.45 16.05
C GLY A 179 -2.63 11.63 15.30
N GLU A 180 -1.54 11.78 16.03
CA GLU A 180 -0.19 11.72 15.48
C GLU A 180 0.15 10.29 15.06
N ILE A 181 0.74 10.15 13.87
CA ILE A 181 1.25 8.88 13.36
C ILE A 181 2.75 8.84 13.63
N ALA A 182 3.17 7.98 14.56
CA ALA A 182 4.54 7.89 15.08
C ALA A 182 5.54 7.23 14.10
N ILE A 183 5.60 7.74 12.88
CA ILE A 183 6.55 7.34 11.83
C ILE A 183 7.55 8.47 11.67
N ASP A 184 8.86 8.17 11.86
CA ASP A 184 9.96 9.13 11.75
C ASP A 184 10.74 8.99 10.44
N ALA A 185 10.56 7.86 9.74
CA ALA A 185 11.21 7.61 8.45
C ALA A 185 10.72 8.58 7.35
N PRO A 186 11.54 8.85 6.32
CA PRO A 186 11.13 9.68 5.18
C PRO A 186 9.84 9.18 4.51
N VAL A 187 8.94 10.11 4.16
CA VAL A 187 7.67 9.79 3.50
C VAL A 187 7.51 10.61 2.21
N ARG A 188 7.08 9.95 1.16
CA ARG A 188 6.76 10.54 -0.15
C ARG A 188 5.33 10.19 -0.51
N LEU A 189 4.49 11.20 -0.76
CA LEU A 189 3.08 11.03 -1.13
C LEU A 189 2.87 11.57 -2.53
N LEU A 190 2.40 10.72 -3.44
CA LEU A 190 2.05 11.05 -4.82
C LEU A 190 0.53 11.02 -4.97
N HIS A 191 -0.09 12.12 -5.39
CA HIS A 191 -1.54 12.21 -5.48
C HIS A 191 -2.00 12.97 -6.72
N GLY A 192 -3.02 12.44 -7.41
CA GLY A 192 -3.65 13.09 -8.54
C GLY A 192 -4.65 14.15 -8.09
N GLN A 193 -4.60 15.37 -8.67
CA GLN A 193 -5.61 16.39 -8.35
C GLN A 193 -6.99 16.13 -9.02
N ARG A 194 -7.06 15.18 -9.94
CA ARG A 194 -8.31 14.69 -10.56
C ARG A 194 -8.72 13.32 -10.05
N ASP A 195 -8.20 12.91 -8.91
CA ASP A 195 -8.61 11.69 -8.22
C ASP A 195 -10.07 11.86 -7.78
N ALA A 196 -10.97 11.04 -8.35
CA ALA A 196 -12.40 11.08 -8.06
C ALA A 196 -12.80 10.13 -6.91
N GLU A 197 -11.87 9.26 -6.47
CA GLU A 197 -12.10 8.24 -5.44
C GLU A 197 -11.53 8.69 -4.08
N VAL A 198 -10.32 9.23 -4.09
CA VAL A 198 -9.61 9.70 -2.89
C VAL A 198 -9.29 11.19 -3.03
N PRO A 199 -9.93 12.07 -2.26
CA PRO A 199 -9.59 13.49 -2.27
C PRO A 199 -8.10 13.71 -1.96
N PHE A 200 -7.40 14.52 -2.76
CA PHE A 200 -5.96 14.75 -2.54
C PHE A 200 -5.66 15.42 -1.18
N GLU A 201 -6.67 16.05 -0.58
CA GLU A 201 -6.64 16.61 0.77
C GLU A 201 -6.32 15.55 1.82
N ILE A 202 -6.64 14.28 1.55
CA ILE A 202 -6.25 13.15 2.43
C ILE A 202 -4.73 13.02 2.53
N SER A 203 -4.00 13.19 1.41
CA SER A 203 -2.53 13.20 1.46
C SER A 203 -1.99 14.42 2.21
N MET A 204 -2.64 15.58 2.14
CA MET A 204 -2.26 16.76 2.91
C MET A 204 -2.47 16.52 4.40
N ARG A 205 -3.65 15.99 4.78
CA ARG A 205 -3.97 15.63 6.16
C ARG A 205 -3.01 14.55 6.69
N LEU A 206 -2.71 13.54 5.89
CA LEU A 206 -1.73 12.51 6.25
C LEU A 206 -0.35 13.11 6.54
N ALA A 207 0.11 14.04 5.68
CA ALA A 207 1.39 14.72 5.88
C ALA A 207 1.44 15.52 7.21
N GLU A 208 0.33 16.14 7.60
CA GLU A 208 0.21 16.87 8.88
C GLU A 208 0.22 15.93 10.09
N LYS A 209 -0.26 14.69 9.95
CA LYS A 209 -0.34 13.72 11.06
C LYS A 209 0.92 12.91 11.27
N LEU A 210 1.78 12.82 10.25
CA LEU A 210 3.05 12.11 10.34
C LEU A 210 4.04 12.86 11.24
N ARG A 211 4.68 12.15 12.17
CA ARG A 211 5.71 12.72 13.04
C ARG A 211 7.02 13.01 12.30
N SER A 212 7.28 12.33 11.20
CA SER A 212 8.47 12.54 10.37
C SER A 212 8.63 14.01 9.95
N ALA A 213 9.84 14.54 10.07
CA ALA A 213 10.20 15.87 9.55
C ALA A 213 10.51 15.85 8.04
N ASP A 214 10.70 14.67 7.43
CA ASP A 214 10.97 14.51 5.98
C ASP A 214 9.74 13.93 5.27
N VAL A 215 8.72 14.77 5.11
CA VAL A 215 7.49 14.42 4.38
C VAL A 215 7.37 15.33 3.16
N GLN A 216 7.19 14.73 1.99
CA GLN A 216 6.97 15.45 0.74
C GLN A 216 5.68 14.98 0.07
N VAL A 217 4.85 15.92 -0.37
CA VAL A 217 3.63 15.67 -1.13
C VAL A 217 3.80 16.21 -2.55
N THR A 218 3.64 15.34 -3.53
CA THR A 218 3.66 15.72 -4.95
C THR A 218 2.26 15.58 -5.52
N LEU A 219 1.67 16.73 -5.91
CA LEU A 219 0.37 16.78 -6.56
C LEU A 219 0.53 16.76 -8.07
N ILE A 220 -0.11 15.80 -8.72
CA ILE A 220 -0.12 15.63 -10.18
C ILE A 220 -1.41 16.24 -10.72
N LYS A 221 -1.34 17.41 -11.35
CA LYS A 221 -2.50 18.22 -11.74
C LYS A 221 -3.56 17.46 -12.54
N ASP A 222 -3.15 16.65 -13.50
CA ASP A 222 -4.04 15.87 -14.37
C ASP A 222 -4.05 14.38 -13.98
N GLY A 223 -3.52 14.03 -12.78
CA GLY A 223 -3.49 12.66 -12.26
C GLY A 223 -4.88 12.23 -11.79
N ASP A 224 -5.25 11.01 -12.14
CA ASP A 224 -6.41 10.28 -11.62
C ASP A 224 -6.02 9.44 -10.40
N HIS A 225 -6.96 8.65 -9.85
CA HIS A 225 -6.72 7.74 -8.73
C HIS A 225 -5.63 6.70 -9.04
N ARG A 226 -5.61 6.18 -10.24
CA ARG A 226 -4.71 5.09 -10.60
C ARG A 226 -3.25 5.52 -10.74
N LEU A 227 -2.98 6.76 -11.14
CA LEU A 227 -1.62 7.27 -11.42
C LEU A 227 -0.79 6.24 -12.20
N SER A 228 -1.36 5.74 -13.31
CA SER A 228 -0.80 4.63 -14.08
C SER A 228 -0.34 5.01 -15.49
N ARG A 229 -0.39 6.30 -15.85
CA ARG A 229 0.21 6.79 -17.10
C ARG A 229 1.72 6.59 -17.03
N GLU A 230 2.37 6.52 -18.18
CA GLU A 230 3.82 6.34 -18.25
C GLU A 230 4.60 7.41 -17.46
N SER A 231 4.12 8.67 -17.48
CA SER A 231 4.69 9.76 -16.68
C SER A 231 4.56 9.52 -15.18
N ASP A 232 3.42 8.97 -14.74
CA ASP A 232 3.14 8.71 -13.34
C ASP A 232 3.98 7.54 -12.82
N ILE A 233 4.09 6.48 -13.61
CA ILE A 233 4.98 5.35 -13.30
C ILE A 233 6.44 5.82 -13.22
N ARG A 234 6.92 6.63 -14.17
CA ARG A 234 8.29 7.19 -14.09
C ARG A 234 8.50 8.03 -12.84
N LEU A 235 7.49 8.81 -12.43
CA LEU A 235 7.56 9.59 -11.18
C LEU A 235 7.67 8.65 -9.98
N LEU A 236 6.82 7.63 -9.88
CA LEU A 236 6.87 6.63 -8.82
C LEU A 236 8.26 5.98 -8.72
N LEU A 237 8.79 5.49 -9.84
CA LEU A 237 10.09 4.83 -9.87
C LEU A 237 11.23 5.73 -9.39
N ARG A 238 11.25 7.01 -9.80
CA ARG A 238 12.23 8.00 -9.30
C ARG A 238 12.08 8.22 -7.80
N THR A 239 10.85 8.41 -7.34
CA THR A 239 10.57 8.66 -5.91
C THR A 239 11.03 7.48 -5.04
N VAL A 240 10.81 6.25 -5.48
CA VAL A 240 11.31 5.07 -4.77
C VAL A 240 12.83 4.99 -4.83
N ALA A 241 13.44 5.25 -6.01
CA ALA A 241 14.88 5.22 -6.18
C ALA A 241 15.60 6.21 -5.23
N GLU A 242 15.04 7.38 -4.97
CA GLU A 242 15.58 8.38 -4.04
C GLU A 242 15.67 7.85 -2.60
N LEU A 243 14.79 6.94 -2.20
CA LEU A 243 14.78 6.36 -0.85
C LEU A 243 15.65 5.10 -0.70
N VAL A 244 15.92 4.39 -1.81
CA VAL A 244 16.62 3.09 -1.75
C VAL A 244 18.07 3.18 -2.25
N LEU A 245 18.40 4.17 -3.05
CA LEU A 245 19.77 4.36 -3.54
C LEU A 245 20.55 5.27 -2.58
N PRO A 246 21.84 5.01 -2.37
CA PRO A 246 22.68 5.91 -1.58
C PRO A 246 22.64 7.31 -2.19
N SER A 247 22.40 8.32 -1.35
CA SER A 247 22.55 9.71 -1.78
C SER A 247 23.95 9.87 -2.40
N VAL A 248 24.04 10.25 -3.67
CA VAL A 248 25.30 10.69 -4.23
C VAL A 248 25.64 11.96 -3.46
N SER A 249 26.49 11.82 -2.42
CA SER A 249 27.02 13.00 -1.73
C SER A 249 27.69 13.86 -2.79
N ALA A 250 27.08 15.02 -3.06
CA ALA A 250 27.75 16.06 -3.79
C ALA A 250 29.00 16.41 -2.97
N SER A 251 30.14 15.83 -3.37
CA SER A 251 31.43 16.28 -2.87
C SER A 251 31.59 17.71 -3.32
N ALA A 252 31.45 18.64 -2.37
CA ALA A 252 31.74 20.05 -2.52
C ALA A 252 33.24 20.27 -2.73
#